data_07937084eec71de27666c6b2bcce6ad0
#
_entry.id   07937084eec71de27666c6b2bcce6ad0
#
_cell.length_a   1.000
_cell.length_b   1.000
_cell.length_c   1.000
_cell.angle_alpha   90.00
_cell.angle_beta   90.00
_cell.angle_gamma   90.00
#
_symmetry.space_group_name_H-M   'P 1'
#
loop_
_entity.id
_entity.type
_entity.pdbx_description
1 polymer ?
#
loop_
_entity_poly.entity_id
_entity_poly.type
_entity_poly.pdbx_seq_one_letter_code
_entity_poly.pdbx_strand_id
1 'polypeptide(L)'
;MLTKIGERIRVGVVFREEGQKIEPKWFLWKGKRLTIKRVTYRWREKTGKELIHKFAVTDGSNLYELSYLQESLLWFLEAVETDG
;
A
#
# COMPACT_ATOMS: atom_id res chain seq x y z
N MET A 1 -5.69 -16.42 4.26
CA MET A 1 -6.74 -16.25 3.23
C MET A 1 -6.63 -14.88 2.59
N LEU A 2 -6.52 -14.84 1.28
CA LEU A 2 -6.43 -13.58 0.53
C LEU A 2 -7.82 -13.08 0.17
N THR A 3 -8.10 -11.84 0.54
CA THR A 3 -9.37 -11.20 0.20
C THR A 3 -9.09 -9.96 -0.64
N LYS A 4 -9.70 -9.87 -1.80
CA LYS A 4 -9.58 -8.70 -2.66
C LYS A 4 -10.50 -7.60 -2.16
N ILE A 5 -9.98 -6.40 -2.06
CA ILE A 5 -10.72 -5.26 -1.50
C ILE A 5 -11.00 -4.20 -2.57
N GLY A 6 -9.96 -3.60 -3.14
CA GLY A 6 -10.12 -2.58 -4.18
C GLY A 6 -10.70 -1.26 -3.70
N GLU A 7 -10.41 -0.85 -2.48
CA GLU A 7 -10.95 0.40 -1.92
C GLU A 7 -9.91 1.50 -1.88
N ARG A 8 -10.38 2.72 -2.16
CA ARG A 8 -9.54 3.90 -2.01
C ARG A 8 -9.31 4.18 -0.53
N ILE A 9 -8.06 4.48 -0.17
CA ILE A 9 -7.67 4.73 1.22
C ILE A 9 -6.79 5.96 1.32
N ARG A 10 -6.63 6.45 2.54
CA ARG A 10 -5.65 7.48 2.87
C ARG A 10 -4.43 6.81 3.46
N VAL A 11 -3.25 7.28 3.03
CA VAL A 11 -1.98 6.69 3.47
C VAL A 11 -1.04 7.81 3.89
N GLY A 12 -0.42 7.66 5.05
CA GLY A 12 0.66 8.52 5.45
C GLY A 12 1.96 7.97 4.93
N VAL A 13 2.73 8.81 4.23
CA VAL A 13 3.97 8.38 3.58
C VAL A 13 5.13 9.25 3.96
N VAL A 14 6.32 8.68 3.87
CA VAL A 14 7.58 9.41 3.96
C VAL A 14 8.29 9.24 2.63
N PHE A 15 8.76 10.34 2.07
CA PHE A 15 9.59 10.29 0.88
C PHE A 15 11.04 10.34 1.31
N ARG A 16 11.81 9.33 0.94
CA ARG A 16 13.22 9.27 1.25
C ARG A 16 14.03 9.66 0.04
N GLU A 17 14.94 10.62 0.20
CA GLU A 17 15.84 11.04 -0.87
C GLU A 17 16.79 9.91 -1.24
N GLU A 18 17.24 9.15 -0.26
CA GLU A 18 18.10 8.01 -0.50
C GLU A 18 17.33 6.92 -1.22
N GLY A 19 17.72 6.64 -2.46
CA GLY A 19 17.05 5.65 -3.29
C GLY A 19 15.70 6.10 -3.83
N GLN A 20 15.33 7.37 -3.63
CA GLN A 20 14.08 7.94 -4.13
C GLN A 20 12.88 7.05 -3.81
N LYS A 21 12.75 6.68 -2.54
CA LYS A 21 11.73 5.73 -2.12
C LYS A 21 10.52 6.42 -1.51
N ILE A 22 9.37 5.88 -1.82
CA ILE A 22 8.11 6.19 -1.15
C ILE A 22 7.92 5.13 -0.07
N GLU A 23 7.80 5.55 1.19
CA GLU A 23 7.58 4.61 2.28
C GLU A 23 6.23 4.86 2.94
N PRO A 24 5.25 3.98 2.73
CA PRO A 24 4.00 4.08 3.47
C PRO A 24 4.23 3.73 4.94
N LYS A 25 3.66 4.54 5.83
CA LYS A 25 3.86 4.38 7.26
C LYS A 25 2.60 3.98 8.00
N TRP A 26 1.44 4.39 7.50
CA TRP A 26 0.15 4.03 8.06
C TRP A 26 -0.93 4.24 7.01
N PHE A 27 -2.07 3.63 7.22
CA PHE A 27 -3.23 3.88 6.34
C PHE A 27 -4.52 3.77 7.15
N LEU A 28 -5.55 4.40 6.62
CA LEU A 28 -6.87 4.39 7.23
C LEU A 28 -7.77 3.43 6.46
N TRP A 29 -8.38 2.51 7.19
CA TRP A 29 -9.30 1.55 6.61
C TRP A 29 -10.38 1.20 7.61
N LYS A 30 -11.64 1.27 7.18
CA LYS A 30 -12.80 0.98 8.00
C LYS A 30 -12.80 1.79 9.31
N GLY A 31 -12.43 3.06 9.21
CA GLY A 31 -12.39 3.95 10.36
C GLY A 31 -11.25 3.71 11.33
N LYS A 32 -10.31 2.84 10.99
CA LYS A 32 -9.16 2.55 11.84
C LYS A 32 -7.87 2.96 11.17
N ARG A 33 -6.93 3.43 11.99
CA ARG A 33 -5.58 3.72 11.53
C ARG A 33 -4.72 2.49 11.76
N LEU A 34 -4.18 1.94 10.69
CA LEU A 34 -3.30 0.76 10.74
C LEU A 34 -1.88 1.23 10.53
N THR A 35 -1.02 0.92 11.49
CA THR A 35 0.40 1.27 11.41
C THR A 35 1.15 0.19 10.66
N ILE A 36 1.90 0.59 9.65
CA ILE A 36 2.71 -0.32 8.86
C ILE A 36 4.02 -0.54 9.61
N LYS A 37 4.26 -1.78 10.02
CA LYS A 37 5.50 -2.14 10.71
C LYS A 37 6.63 -2.35 9.72
N ARG A 38 6.32 -2.90 8.56
CA ARG A 38 7.35 -3.21 7.57
C ARG A 38 6.75 -3.31 6.17
N VAL A 39 7.48 -2.83 5.18
CA VAL A 39 7.21 -3.10 3.77
C VAL A 39 7.96 -4.37 3.43
N THR A 40 7.22 -5.44 3.12
CA THR A 40 7.83 -6.76 2.87
C THR A 40 8.26 -6.90 1.42
N TYR A 41 7.59 -6.23 0.50
CA TYR A 41 7.93 -6.31 -0.90
C TYR A 41 7.47 -5.07 -1.63
N ARG A 42 8.22 -4.66 -2.67
CA ARG A 42 7.91 -3.50 -3.53
C ARG A 42 8.05 -3.92 -4.97
N TRP A 43 7.10 -3.46 -5.81
CA TRP A 43 7.23 -3.63 -7.25
C TRP A 43 6.46 -2.54 -7.94
N ARG A 44 6.56 -2.48 -9.25
CA ARG A 44 5.85 -1.48 -10.05
C ARG A 44 5.16 -2.17 -11.20
N GLU A 45 4.01 -1.63 -11.56
CA GLU A 45 3.24 -2.07 -12.72
C GLU A 45 2.92 -0.85 -13.56
N LYS A 46 2.73 -1.06 -14.82
CA LYS A 46 2.35 0.01 -15.73
C LYS A 46 1.05 -0.38 -16.42
N THR A 47 0.03 0.48 -16.30
CA THR A 47 -1.25 0.29 -16.96
C THR A 47 -1.50 1.50 -17.84
N GLY A 48 -1.49 1.29 -19.16
CA GLY A 48 -1.58 2.40 -20.09
C GLY A 48 -0.41 3.35 -19.88
N LYS A 49 -0.70 4.60 -19.53
CA LYS A 49 0.32 5.61 -19.25
C LYS A 49 0.61 5.76 -17.78
N GLU A 50 -0.14 5.08 -16.93
CA GLU A 50 0.00 5.25 -15.49
C GLU A 50 0.97 4.26 -14.89
N LEU A 51 1.92 4.78 -14.11
CA LEU A 51 2.83 3.97 -13.32
C LEU A 51 2.20 3.75 -11.96
N ILE A 52 2.12 2.49 -11.55
CA ILE A 52 1.53 2.09 -10.27
C ILE A 52 2.62 1.52 -9.39
N HIS A 53 2.82 2.14 -8.22
CA HIS A 53 3.75 1.63 -7.21
C HIS A 53 2.99 0.68 -6.32
N LYS A 54 3.49 -0.55 -6.20
CA LYS A 54 2.83 -1.59 -5.43
C LYS A 54 3.65 -1.94 -4.20
N PHE A 55 2.96 -2.20 -3.09
CA PHE A 55 3.60 -2.51 -1.83
C PHE A 55 2.87 -3.65 -1.15
N ALA A 56 3.63 -4.64 -0.68
CA ALA A 56 3.11 -5.59 0.28
C ALA A 56 3.63 -5.15 1.63
N VAL A 57 2.72 -4.91 2.57
CA VAL A 57 3.06 -4.37 3.89
C VAL A 57 2.42 -5.20 4.98
N THR A 58 2.97 -5.12 6.19
CA THR A 58 2.38 -5.81 7.33
C THR A 58 2.21 -4.85 8.51
N ASP A 59 1.13 -5.05 9.26
CA ASP A 59 0.91 -4.36 10.53
C ASP A 59 1.38 -5.20 11.72
N GLY A 60 1.98 -6.36 11.44
CA GLY A 60 2.42 -7.31 12.45
C GLY A 60 1.49 -8.50 12.59
N SER A 61 0.27 -8.41 12.09
CA SER A 61 -0.73 -9.50 12.15
C SER A 61 -1.13 -9.97 10.76
N ASN A 62 -1.41 -9.04 9.87
CA ASN A 62 -1.87 -9.34 8.53
C ASN A 62 -0.95 -8.74 7.49
N LEU A 63 -1.10 -9.21 6.25
CA LEU A 63 -0.43 -8.63 5.08
C LEU A 63 -1.46 -7.86 4.26
N TYR A 64 -1.04 -6.75 3.71
CA TYR A 64 -1.90 -5.89 2.90
C TYR A 64 -1.17 -5.55 1.62
N GLU A 65 -1.91 -5.49 0.52
CA GLU A 65 -1.36 -5.02 -0.74
C GLU A 65 -1.89 -3.62 -1.00
N LEU A 66 -0.98 -2.65 -1.12
CA LEU A 66 -1.32 -1.25 -1.38
C LEU A 66 -0.85 -0.86 -2.78
N SER A 67 -1.61 0.02 -3.42
CA SER A 67 -1.25 0.59 -4.72
C SER A 67 -1.23 2.10 -4.63
N TYR A 68 -0.22 2.72 -5.24
CA TYR A 68 -0.15 4.16 -5.39
C TYR A 68 -0.06 4.50 -6.86
N LEU A 69 -1.07 5.21 -7.36
CA LEU A 69 -1.15 5.63 -8.76
C LEU A 69 -0.45 6.97 -8.92
N GLN A 70 0.65 6.97 -9.63
CA GLN A 70 1.53 8.14 -9.71
C GLN A 70 0.90 9.35 -10.37
N GLU A 71 0.11 9.15 -11.43
CA GLU A 71 -0.54 10.26 -12.13
C GLU A 71 -1.68 10.88 -11.30
N SER A 72 -2.52 10.04 -10.73
CA SER A 72 -3.71 10.49 -10.00
C SER A 72 -3.41 10.84 -8.54
N LEU A 73 -2.27 10.42 -8.01
CA LEU A 73 -1.89 10.59 -6.60
C LEU A 73 -2.88 9.89 -5.67
N LEU A 74 -3.42 8.76 -6.10
CA LEU A 74 -4.41 8.00 -5.33
C LEU A 74 -3.80 6.73 -4.75
N TRP A 75 -4.22 6.39 -3.54
CA TRP A 75 -3.86 5.15 -2.89
C TRP A 75 -5.06 4.22 -2.80
N PHE A 76 -4.80 2.93 -2.98
CA PHE A 76 -5.83 1.88 -2.87
C PHE A 76 -5.32 0.76 -1.99
N LEU A 77 -6.23 0.20 -1.19
CA LEU A 77 -6.01 -1.09 -0.55
C LEU A 77 -6.55 -2.14 -1.51
N GLU A 78 -5.66 -2.92 -2.11
CA GLU A 78 -6.05 -3.89 -3.12
C GLU A 78 -6.47 -5.21 -2.53
N ALA A 79 -5.78 -5.66 -1.49
CA ALA A 79 -6.06 -6.96 -0.92
C ALA A 79 -5.56 -7.05 0.52
N VAL A 80 -6.14 -7.97 1.27
CA VAL A 80 -5.72 -8.29 2.64
C VAL A 80 -5.50 -9.79 2.71
N GLU A 81 -4.38 -10.18 3.29
CA GLU A 81 -4.13 -11.58 3.58
C GLU A 81 -4.12 -11.80 5.08
N THR A 82 -4.96 -12.70 5.55
CA THR A 82 -5.08 -13.04 6.95
C THR A 82 -4.78 -14.53 7.15
N ASP A 83 -4.48 -14.88 8.39
CA ASP A 83 -4.12 -16.25 8.73
C ASP A 83 -5.32 -17.17 8.87
N GLY A 84 -6.44 -16.70 8.60
CA GLY A 84 -7.53 -17.59 8.83
C GLY A 84 -8.79 -17.27 8.24
#